data_011da4f59a2b32dc21ae10d89eee36bb
#
_entry.id   011da4f59a2b32dc21ae10d89eee36bb
#
_cell.length_a   1.000
_cell.length_b   1.000
_cell.length_c   1.000
_cell.angle_alpha   90.00
_cell.angle_beta   90.00
_cell.angle_gamma   90.00
#
_symmetry.space_group_name_H-M   'P 1'
#
loop_
_entity.id
_entity.type
_entity.pdbx_description
1 polymer ?
#
loop_
_entity_poly.entity_id
_entity_poly.type
_entity_poly.pdbx_seq_one_letter_code
_entity_poly.pdbx_strand_id
1 'polypeptide(L)'
;MLNKKLIKKFLGKRGVNFVRSIKDAHPKKMSISKHGKHFTVDSTKIRSYKFWKEYVHGGWEDGTFKIFDKFLDKNHSYIDIGSYIGPTVLYGSQLAKHCFAIEPDPIAFQELKNNIELNDHLKSHITLSKYCITDSVGVSKLFTTGKLEDGGGSGSTLFPDLDDGLVNEDQMNFWEVQTITIQQFIQSLSITDCNFIKIDIEGAEFDLIPSMSDYLKNQKPTLLIEIHLIFVKDPMKKLEMMFQTLDVYDHIYDVDRLKKIDKNGLLNIARSHEIIHILLTDIEISHF
;
A
#
# COMPACT_ATOMS: atom_id res chain seq x y z
N MET A 1 0.46 0.03 36.31
CA MET A 1 1.42 0.86 35.56
C MET A 1 2.42 1.45 36.53
N LEU A 2 3.70 1.06 36.45
CA LEU A 2 4.73 1.66 37.30
C LEU A 2 4.96 3.13 36.89
N ASN A 3 4.91 4.01 37.90
CA ASN A 3 5.03 5.44 37.72
C ASN A 3 6.43 5.80 37.19
N LYS A 4 6.54 6.41 35.99
CA LYS A 4 7.80 6.82 35.34
C LYS A 4 8.71 7.66 36.22
N LYS A 5 8.17 8.44 37.19
CA LYS A 5 8.93 9.23 38.16
C LYS A 5 9.65 8.33 39.20
N LEU A 6 9.06 7.23 39.59
CA LEU A 6 9.68 6.28 40.56
C LEU A 6 10.86 5.55 39.89
N ILE A 7 10.73 5.10 38.67
CA ILE A 7 11.79 4.41 37.92
C ILE A 7 13.03 5.31 37.76
N LYS A 8 12.81 6.60 37.45
CA LYS A 8 13.89 7.59 37.27
C LYS A 8 14.64 7.85 38.59
N LYS A 9 13.94 7.79 39.72
CA LYS A 9 14.51 8.03 41.09
C LYS A 9 15.37 6.87 41.58
N PHE A 10 15.02 5.62 41.21
CA PHE A 10 15.72 4.42 41.71
C PHE A 10 16.88 3.95 40.80
N LEU A 11 16.81 4.14 39.50
CA LEU A 11 17.76 3.56 38.56
C LEU A 11 18.76 4.57 37.96
N GLY A 12 18.58 5.88 38.21
CA GLY A 12 19.40 6.93 37.60
C GLY A 12 19.33 6.94 36.06
N LYS A 13 20.04 7.88 35.41
CA LYS A 13 20.03 7.97 33.92
C LYS A 13 20.51 6.69 33.22
N ARG A 14 21.50 5.99 33.77
CA ARG A 14 22.04 4.73 33.18
C ARG A 14 21.03 3.58 33.27
N GLY A 15 20.35 3.44 34.41
CA GLY A 15 19.34 2.39 34.59
C GLY A 15 18.06 2.63 33.76
N VAL A 16 17.66 3.89 33.58
CA VAL A 16 16.52 4.23 32.69
C VAL A 16 16.85 3.92 31.23
N ASN A 17 18.07 4.18 30.78
CA ASN A 17 18.53 3.85 29.43
C ASN A 17 18.65 2.32 29.25
N PHE A 18 19.09 1.59 30.28
CA PHE A 18 19.16 0.12 30.26
C PHE A 18 17.75 -0.51 30.19
N VAL A 19 16.80 -0.05 31.01
CA VAL A 19 15.39 -0.52 30.96
C VAL A 19 14.72 -0.12 29.62
N ARG A 20 15.08 1.03 29.03
CA ARG A 20 14.63 1.46 27.72
C ARG A 20 15.21 0.57 26.62
N SER A 21 16.50 0.25 26.67
CA SER A 21 17.16 -0.64 25.70
C SER A 21 16.61 -2.08 25.77
N ILE A 22 16.20 -2.58 26.95
CA ILE A 22 15.56 -3.90 27.08
C ILE A 22 14.12 -3.87 26.54
N LYS A 23 13.37 -2.77 26.75
CA LYS A 23 12.01 -2.61 26.20
C LYS A 23 11.98 -2.48 24.68
N ASP A 24 13.03 -1.94 24.11
CA ASP A 24 13.18 -1.72 22.66
C ASP A 24 14.00 -2.84 21.98
N ALA A 25 14.41 -3.88 22.75
CA ALA A 25 15.09 -5.03 22.19
C ALA A 25 14.11 -5.88 21.36
N HIS A 26 14.29 -5.86 20.05
CA HIS A 26 13.56 -6.68 19.08
C HIS A 26 14.54 -7.22 18.04
N PRO A 27 14.22 -8.33 17.37
CA PRO A 27 15.10 -8.89 16.34
C PRO A 27 15.30 -7.89 15.19
N LYS A 28 16.52 -7.84 14.66
CA LYS A 28 16.82 -6.98 13.50
C LYS A 28 16.27 -7.52 12.18
N LYS A 29 15.99 -8.82 12.14
CA LYS A 29 15.37 -9.52 11.02
C LYS A 29 14.28 -10.42 11.55
N MET A 30 13.19 -10.51 10.80
CA MET A 30 12.07 -11.41 11.12
C MET A 30 11.82 -12.34 9.93
N SER A 31 11.65 -13.63 10.23
CA SER A 31 11.10 -14.57 9.26
C SER A 31 9.58 -14.50 9.34
N ILE A 32 8.94 -14.24 8.21
CA ILE A 32 7.51 -14.12 8.05
C ILE A 32 6.98 -15.40 7.41
N SER A 33 5.84 -15.88 7.92
CA SER A 33 5.06 -16.94 7.31
C SER A 33 3.59 -16.49 7.26
N LYS A 34 3.01 -16.40 6.06
CA LYS A 34 1.61 -16.03 5.85
C LYS A 34 1.05 -16.86 4.70
N HIS A 35 -0.06 -17.59 4.91
CA HIS A 35 -0.72 -18.45 3.92
C HIS A 35 0.26 -19.35 3.14
N GLY A 36 1.25 -19.93 3.83
CA GLY A 36 2.25 -20.80 3.20
C GLY A 36 3.34 -20.09 2.39
N LYS A 37 3.36 -18.77 2.31
CA LYS A 37 4.46 -17.99 1.75
C LYS A 37 5.44 -17.60 2.86
N HIS A 38 6.75 -17.68 2.53
CA HIS A 38 7.82 -17.43 3.49
C HIS A 38 8.80 -16.41 2.94
N PHE A 39 9.16 -15.42 3.76
CA PHE A 39 10.17 -14.43 3.43
C PHE A 39 10.78 -13.81 4.69
N THR A 40 11.91 -13.13 4.54
CA THR A 40 12.62 -12.44 5.62
C THR A 40 12.53 -10.94 5.44
N VAL A 41 12.35 -10.20 6.52
CA VAL A 41 12.22 -8.75 6.51
C VAL A 41 13.17 -8.07 7.48
N ASP A 42 13.55 -6.82 7.18
CA ASP A 42 14.27 -5.95 8.10
C ASP A 42 13.29 -5.42 9.16
N SER A 43 13.62 -5.65 10.40
CA SER A 43 12.87 -5.18 11.56
C SER A 43 13.74 -4.34 12.50
N THR A 44 14.82 -3.74 11.98
CA THR A 44 15.75 -2.92 12.77
C THR A 44 15.06 -1.69 13.35
N LYS A 45 14.16 -1.05 12.59
CA LYS A 45 13.34 0.07 13.09
C LYS A 45 12.14 -0.47 13.87
N ILE A 46 11.85 0.16 15.02
CA ILE A 46 10.72 -0.26 15.88
C ILE A 46 9.37 -0.17 15.15
N ARG A 47 9.20 0.77 14.21
CA ARG A 47 8.02 0.90 13.37
C ARG A 47 7.85 -0.34 12.49
N SER A 48 8.89 -0.71 11.73
CA SER A 48 8.88 -1.87 10.83
C SER A 48 8.66 -3.17 11.63
N TYR A 49 9.30 -3.31 12.80
CA TYR A 49 9.05 -4.44 13.70
C TYR A 49 7.58 -4.55 14.13
N LYS A 50 6.96 -3.42 14.54
CA LYS A 50 5.55 -3.41 14.94
C LYS A 50 4.64 -3.76 13.78
N PHE A 51 4.88 -3.18 12.60
CA PHE A 51 4.13 -3.49 11.38
C PHE A 51 4.20 -4.97 11.03
N TRP A 52 5.40 -5.55 10.94
CA TRP A 52 5.56 -6.97 10.61
C TRP A 52 4.96 -7.91 11.65
N LYS A 53 4.94 -7.51 12.92
CA LYS A 53 4.25 -8.25 13.96
C LYS A 53 2.74 -8.24 13.76
N GLU A 54 2.16 -7.10 13.42
CA GLU A 54 0.74 -6.94 13.08
C GLU A 54 0.38 -7.74 11.82
N TYR A 55 1.20 -7.64 10.79
CA TYR A 55 1.07 -8.42 9.56
C TYR A 55 0.92 -9.93 9.81
N VAL A 56 1.71 -10.49 10.74
CA VAL A 56 1.68 -11.94 11.04
C VAL A 56 0.50 -12.31 11.93
N HIS A 57 0.19 -11.50 12.94
CA HIS A 57 -0.70 -11.91 14.03
C HIS A 57 -2.02 -11.16 14.06
N GLY A 58 -2.12 -10.01 13.42
CA GLY A 58 -3.28 -9.09 13.49
C GLY A 58 -4.31 -9.29 12.38
N GLY A 59 -4.10 -10.23 11.47
CA GLY A 59 -5.01 -10.41 10.33
C GLY A 59 -4.94 -9.27 9.30
N TRP A 60 -3.82 -8.53 9.28
CA TRP A 60 -3.60 -7.41 8.36
C TRP A 60 -3.89 -7.82 6.93
N GLU A 61 -4.86 -7.18 6.31
CA GLU A 61 -5.32 -7.37 4.93
C GLU A 61 -5.47 -8.84 4.47
N ASP A 62 -6.00 -9.73 5.29
CA ASP A 62 -6.16 -11.15 4.92
C ASP A 62 -7.00 -11.34 3.64
N GLY A 63 -7.94 -10.43 3.37
CA GLY A 63 -8.71 -10.40 2.13
C GLY A 63 -7.83 -10.23 0.89
N THR A 64 -6.89 -9.27 0.93
CA THR A 64 -5.91 -9.00 -0.14
C THR A 64 -5.12 -10.26 -0.50
N PHE A 65 -4.63 -11.01 0.50
CA PHE A 65 -3.85 -12.23 0.24
C PHE A 65 -4.67 -13.37 -0.34
N LYS A 66 -5.95 -13.51 0.05
CA LYS A 66 -6.87 -14.48 -0.59
C LYS A 66 -7.15 -14.12 -2.05
N ILE A 67 -7.27 -12.81 -2.36
CA ILE A 67 -7.36 -12.33 -3.74
C ILE A 67 -6.09 -12.67 -4.51
N PHE A 68 -4.91 -12.42 -3.94
CA PHE A 68 -3.63 -12.76 -4.57
C PHE A 68 -3.50 -14.25 -4.85
N ASP A 69 -3.83 -15.13 -3.88
CA ASP A 69 -3.80 -16.57 -4.07
C ASP A 69 -4.74 -17.06 -5.19
N LYS A 70 -5.82 -16.31 -5.47
CA LYS A 70 -6.80 -16.64 -6.49
C LYS A 70 -6.46 -16.11 -7.88
N PHE A 71 -5.88 -14.90 -7.97
CA PHE A 71 -5.73 -14.18 -9.23
C PHE A 71 -4.31 -14.10 -9.76
N LEU A 72 -3.29 -14.20 -8.90
CA LEU A 72 -1.90 -14.16 -9.36
C LEU A 72 -1.44 -15.55 -9.79
N ASP A 73 -0.76 -15.62 -10.93
CA ASP A 73 -0.25 -16.88 -11.49
C ASP A 73 1.13 -16.70 -12.15
N LYS A 74 1.80 -17.83 -12.42
CA LYS A 74 3.16 -17.82 -13.01
C LYS A 74 3.25 -17.46 -14.49
N ASN A 75 2.12 -17.22 -15.14
CA ASN A 75 2.08 -16.83 -16.56
C ASN A 75 1.99 -15.31 -16.74
N HIS A 76 1.51 -14.59 -15.72
CA HIS A 76 1.22 -13.17 -15.78
C HIS A 76 1.99 -12.38 -14.73
N SER A 77 2.30 -11.15 -15.10
CA SER A 77 2.89 -10.14 -14.21
C SER A 77 1.80 -9.35 -13.50
N TYR A 78 2.14 -8.73 -12.37
CA TYR A 78 1.27 -7.75 -11.74
C TYR A 78 2.01 -6.47 -11.39
N ILE A 79 1.27 -5.37 -11.26
CA ILE A 79 1.77 -4.07 -10.84
C ILE A 79 1.22 -3.77 -9.44
N ASP A 80 2.11 -3.36 -8.54
CA ASP A 80 1.81 -2.98 -7.15
C ASP A 80 2.11 -1.49 -6.99
N ILE A 81 1.07 -0.65 -7.01
CA ILE A 81 1.16 0.81 -6.88
C ILE A 81 0.89 1.19 -5.43
N GLY A 82 1.90 1.77 -4.76
CA GLY A 82 1.92 1.97 -3.31
C GLY A 82 2.41 0.72 -2.59
N SER A 83 3.64 0.31 -2.93
CA SER A 83 4.22 -0.94 -2.41
C SER A 83 4.69 -0.85 -0.96
N TYR A 84 4.78 0.35 -0.40
CA TYR A 84 5.26 0.61 0.96
C TYR A 84 6.60 -0.10 1.24
N ILE A 85 6.71 -0.83 2.34
CA ILE A 85 7.90 -1.62 2.70
C ILE A 85 7.86 -3.07 2.16
N GLY A 86 6.87 -3.40 1.31
CA GLY A 86 6.77 -4.63 0.52
C GLY A 86 5.92 -5.77 1.06
N PRO A 87 4.87 -5.56 1.87
CA PRO A 87 4.07 -6.66 2.39
C PRO A 87 3.38 -7.46 1.28
N THR A 88 2.81 -6.78 0.31
CA THR A 88 2.16 -7.35 -0.88
C THR A 88 3.16 -7.82 -1.92
N VAL A 89 4.26 -7.08 -2.10
CA VAL A 89 5.34 -7.41 -3.06
C VAL A 89 6.01 -8.74 -2.74
N LEU A 90 6.46 -8.93 -1.49
CA LEU A 90 7.15 -10.15 -1.05
C LEU A 90 6.24 -11.38 -1.06
N TYR A 91 4.94 -11.18 -0.85
CA TYR A 91 3.94 -12.23 -0.96
C TYR A 91 3.63 -12.55 -2.42
N GLY A 92 3.19 -11.54 -3.18
CA GLY A 92 2.69 -11.68 -4.55
C GLY A 92 3.75 -12.14 -5.55
N SER A 93 5.03 -11.74 -5.39
CA SER A 93 6.12 -12.21 -6.24
C SER A 93 6.38 -13.71 -6.15
N GLN A 94 5.93 -14.38 -5.09
CA GLN A 94 5.97 -15.83 -4.98
C GLN A 94 4.86 -16.51 -5.80
N LEU A 95 3.81 -15.79 -6.18
CA LEU A 95 2.65 -16.27 -6.95
C LEU A 95 2.77 -15.88 -8.43
N ALA A 96 3.01 -14.60 -8.70
CA ALA A 96 3.08 -14.07 -10.05
C ALA A 96 4.35 -14.46 -10.81
N LYS A 97 4.32 -14.27 -12.13
CA LYS A 97 5.49 -14.38 -12.99
C LYS A 97 6.50 -13.29 -12.65
N HIS A 98 6.03 -12.05 -12.52
CA HIS A 98 6.84 -10.89 -12.17
C HIS A 98 6.00 -9.84 -11.43
N CYS A 99 6.64 -9.10 -10.52
CA CYS A 99 6.06 -7.98 -9.79
C CYS A 99 6.75 -6.68 -10.20
N PHE A 100 5.98 -5.69 -10.64
CA PHE A 100 6.45 -4.32 -10.82
C PHE A 100 6.00 -3.49 -9.62
N ALA A 101 6.91 -3.27 -8.68
CA ALA A 101 6.64 -2.61 -7.41
C ALA A 101 6.99 -1.12 -7.48
N ILE A 102 6.02 -0.28 -7.13
CA ILE A 102 6.13 1.17 -7.26
C ILE A 102 5.92 1.83 -5.90
N GLU A 103 6.94 2.56 -5.44
CA GLU A 103 6.92 3.25 -4.16
C GLU A 103 7.67 4.59 -4.26
N PRO A 104 6.97 5.72 -4.25
CA PRO A 104 7.60 7.03 -4.38
C PRO A 104 8.26 7.54 -3.10
N ASP A 105 7.82 7.15 -1.90
CA ASP A 105 8.44 7.59 -0.64
C ASP A 105 9.87 7.05 -0.54
N PRO A 106 10.90 7.91 -0.48
CA PRO A 106 12.30 7.47 -0.50
C PRO A 106 12.67 6.54 0.67
N ILE A 107 12.00 6.71 1.80
CA ILE A 107 12.29 5.92 3.02
C ILE A 107 11.60 4.56 2.93
N ALA A 108 10.33 4.53 2.54
CA ALA A 108 9.60 3.28 2.31
C ALA A 108 10.26 2.48 1.19
N PHE A 109 10.64 3.13 0.10
CA PHE A 109 11.37 2.50 -1.01
C PHE A 109 12.70 1.87 -0.55
N GLN A 110 13.48 2.54 0.29
CA GLN A 110 14.72 1.96 0.79
C GLN A 110 14.48 0.75 1.68
N GLU A 111 13.43 0.78 2.51
CA GLU A 111 13.04 -0.39 3.32
C GLU A 111 12.52 -1.53 2.44
N LEU A 112 11.70 -1.24 1.42
CA LEU A 112 11.26 -2.21 0.42
C LEU A 112 12.46 -2.88 -0.26
N LYS A 113 13.41 -2.08 -0.75
CA LYS A 113 14.64 -2.58 -1.35
C LYS A 113 15.42 -3.48 -0.40
N ASN A 114 15.62 -3.07 0.85
CA ASN A 114 16.30 -3.88 1.86
C ASN A 114 15.58 -5.21 2.12
N ASN A 115 14.25 -5.17 2.17
CA ASN A 115 13.45 -6.39 2.35
C ASN A 115 13.58 -7.36 1.18
N ILE A 116 13.60 -6.85 -0.06
CA ILE A 116 13.86 -7.68 -1.25
C ILE A 116 15.27 -8.27 -1.23
N GLU A 117 16.27 -7.47 -0.82
CA GLU A 117 17.67 -7.93 -0.71
C GLU A 117 17.87 -9.05 0.32
N LEU A 118 16.97 -9.22 1.27
CA LEU A 118 16.98 -10.34 2.22
C LEU A 118 16.39 -11.64 1.66
N ASN A 119 15.84 -11.61 0.44
CA ASN A 119 15.12 -12.73 -0.19
C ASN A 119 15.67 -13.00 -1.60
N ASP A 120 16.87 -13.59 -1.70
CA ASP A 120 17.59 -13.82 -2.97
C ASP A 120 16.72 -14.53 -4.03
N HIS A 121 15.87 -15.44 -3.62
CA HIS A 121 14.99 -16.21 -4.49
C HIS A 121 13.85 -15.38 -5.12
N LEU A 122 13.58 -14.17 -4.60
CA LEU A 122 12.53 -13.26 -5.11
C LEU A 122 13.09 -12.14 -6.00
N LYS A 123 14.37 -11.79 -5.87
CA LYS A 123 14.98 -10.62 -6.54
C LYS A 123 14.76 -10.58 -8.04
N SER A 124 14.91 -11.72 -8.72
CA SER A 124 14.73 -11.82 -10.18
C SER A 124 13.27 -11.66 -10.63
N HIS A 125 12.33 -11.76 -9.72
CA HIS A 125 10.89 -11.66 -9.98
C HIS A 125 10.31 -10.28 -9.61
N ILE A 126 11.16 -9.31 -9.22
CA ILE A 126 10.69 -7.99 -8.76
C ILE A 126 11.49 -6.89 -9.47
N THR A 127 10.76 -5.96 -10.09
CA THR A 127 11.33 -4.69 -10.59
C THR A 127 10.83 -3.56 -9.71
N LEU A 128 11.76 -2.76 -9.17
CA LEU A 128 11.47 -1.61 -8.32
C LEU A 128 11.43 -0.31 -9.11
N SER A 129 10.49 0.56 -8.78
CA SER A 129 10.38 1.90 -9.32
C SER A 129 10.09 2.92 -8.22
N LYS A 130 10.73 4.09 -8.33
CA LYS A 130 10.52 5.26 -7.43
C LYS A 130 9.52 6.28 -7.99
N TYR A 131 8.92 6.01 -9.14
CA TYR A 131 7.94 6.93 -9.69
C TYR A 131 6.69 7.00 -8.83
N CYS A 132 6.06 8.16 -8.83
CA CYS A 132 4.69 8.29 -8.41
C CYS A 132 3.78 8.15 -9.64
N ILE A 133 2.86 7.21 -9.63
CA ILE A 133 1.90 7.07 -10.75
C ILE A 133 0.78 8.09 -10.56
N THR A 134 0.62 8.95 -11.55
CA THR A 134 -0.38 10.03 -11.56
C THR A 134 -0.99 10.18 -12.96
N ASP A 135 -1.79 11.21 -13.14
CA ASP A 135 -2.41 11.58 -14.43
C ASP A 135 -1.42 12.23 -15.43
N SER A 136 -0.24 12.67 -14.95
CA SER A 136 0.69 13.46 -15.76
C SER A 136 2.17 13.19 -15.41
N VAL A 137 3.04 13.50 -16.37
CA VAL A 137 4.50 13.42 -16.20
C VAL A 137 5.03 14.72 -15.62
N GLY A 138 5.90 14.63 -14.64
CA GLY A 138 6.51 15.81 -14.05
C GLY A 138 7.14 15.56 -12.70
N VAL A 139 6.94 16.49 -11.79
CA VAL A 139 7.36 16.44 -10.39
C VAL A 139 6.17 16.84 -9.53
N SER A 140 5.95 16.11 -8.45
CA SER A 140 4.92 16.42 -7.46
C SER A 140 5.51 16.43 -6.04
N LYS A 141 4.78 16.99 -5.11
CA LYS A 141 5.08 16.92 -3.68
C LYS A 141 4.36 15.72 -3.07
N LEU A 142 5.11 14.83 -2.46
CA LEU A 142 4.59 13.75 -1.65
C LEU A 142 4.71 14.15 -0.17
N PHE A 143 3.58 14.43 0.47
CA PHE A 143 3.53 14.89 1.85
C PHE A 143 3.57 13.72 2.83
N THR A 144 4.17 13.92 3.99
CA THR A 144 4.25 12.93 5.05
C THR A 144 3.91 13.54 6.40
N THR A 145 3.13 12.82 7.20
CA THR A 145 2.74 13.21 8.56
C THR A 145 3.85 13.01 9.59
N GLY A 146 4.92 12.28 9.23
CA GLY A 146 6.07 11.99 10.10
C GLY A 146 7.22 12.95 9.91
N LYS A 147 8.24 12.83 10.78
CA LYS A 147 9.53 13.45 10.52
C LYS A 147 10.20 12.74 9.35
N LEU A 148 10.78 13.50 8.43
CA LEU A 148 11.52 12.94 7.29
C LEU A 148 12.61 11.93 7.72
N GLU A 149 13.26 12.18 8.88
CA GLU A 149 14.32 11.34 9.44
C GLU A 149 13.81 9.98 9.97
N ASP A 150 12.58 9.92 10.44
CA ASP A 150 11.99 8.69 11.01
C ASP A 150 11.41 7.78 9.91
N GLY A 151 11.47 8.20 8.65
CA GLY A 151 10.76 7.62 7.53
C GLY A 151 9.27 7.90 7.65
N GLY A 152 8.70 8.61 6.70
CA GLY A 152 7.29 8.98 6.70
C GLY A 152 6.39 7.83 7.19
N GLY A 153 5.29 8.15 7.79
CA GLY A 153 4.30 7.15 8.22
C GLY A 153 3.85 6.27 7.04
N SER A 154 3.06 5.25 7.32
CA SER A 154 2.38 4.47 6.27
C SER A 154 1.40 5.30 5.43
N GLY A 155 1.25 6.60 5.68
CA GLY A 155 0.32 7.51 5.03
C GLY A 155 1.04 8.69 4.36
N SER A 156 1.95 8.44 3.40
CA SER A 156 2.48 9.51 2.54
C SER A 156 1.49 9.77 1.40
N THR A 157 0.96 10.99 1.29
CA THR A 157 -0.11 11.37 0.35
C THR A 157 0.28 12.52 -0.57
N LEU A 158 -0.34 12.58 -1.75
CA LEU A 158 -0.27 13.76 -2.63
C LEU A 158 -1.24 14.87 -2.18
N PHE A 159 -2.19 14.57 -1.30
CA PHE A 159 -3.27 15.47 -0.90
C PHE A 159 -3.23 15.73 0.62
N PRO A 160 -2.57 16.80 1.09
CA PRO A 160 -2.47 17.11 2.50
C PRO A 160 -3.74 17.76 3.09
N ASP A 161 -4.71 18.09 2.27
CA ASP A 161 -5.95 18.79 2.65
C ASP A 161 -6.92 17.90 3.44
N LEU A 162 -6.60 17.63 4.69
CA LEU A 162 -7.55 17.12 5.64
C LEU A 162 -8.51 18.26 6.05
N ASP A 163 -9.81 18.01 5.94
CA ASP A 163 -10.91 19.02 6.04
C ASP A 163 -11.04 19.69 7.41
N ASP A 164 -10.26 19.28 8.41
CA ASP A 164 -10.39 19.74 9.80
C ASP A 164 -9.57 20.98 10.14
N GLY A 165 -8.84 21.56 9.19
CA GLY A 165 -7.94 22.72 9.46
C GLY A 165 -6.81 22.41 10.44
N LEU A 166 -6.62 21.12 10.78
CA LEU A 166 -5.60 20.67 11.73
C LEU A 166 -4.21 20.53 11.12
N VAL A 167 -4.11 20.47 9.79
CA VAL A 167 -2.82 20.35 9.10
C VAL A 167 -2.70 21.45 8.06
N ASN A 168 -1.77 22.36 8.29
CA ASN A 168 -1.39 23.39 7.31
C ASN A 168 -0.30 22.79 6.40
N GLU A 169 -0.47 22.82 5.08
CA GLU A 169 0.56 22.40 4.09
C GLU A 169 1.95 22.96 4.42
N ASP A 170 2.02 24.23 4.84
CA ASP A 170 3.27 24.91 5.20
C ASP A 170 3.99 24.26 6.38
N GLN A 171 3.33 23.40 7.15
CA GLN A 171 3.87 22.71 8.32
C GLN A 171 4.18 21.23 8.05
N MET A 172 3.79 20.68 6.88
CA MET A 172 4.09 19.32 6.52
C MET A 172 5.46 19.19 5.86
N ASN A 173 6.12 18.09 6.15
CA ASN A 173 7.30 17.69 5.41
C ASN A 173 6.85 17.04 4.08
N PHE A 174 7.61 17.24 3.01
CA PHE A 174 7.35 16.62 1.73
C PHE A 174 8.65 16.17 1.04
N TRP A 175 8.49 15.23 0.12
CA TRP A 175 9.49 14.83 -0.86
C TRP A 175 9.09 15.35 -2.24
N GLU A 176 10.04 15.84 -3.02
CA GLU A 176 9.83 16.00 -4.46
C GLU A 176 9.99 14.61 -5.12
N VAL A 177 8.96 14.16 -5.81
CA VAL A 177 8.91 12.85 -6.47
C VAL A 177 8.64 13.01 -7.96
N GLN A 178 9.28 12.18 -8.77
CA GLN A 178 9.04 12.13 -10.20
C GLN A 178 7.71 11.43 -10.48
N THR A 179 6.85 12.04 -11.31
CA THR A 179 5.57 11.46 -11.70
C THR A 179 5.62 10.92 -13.12
N ILE A 180 4.84 9.86 -13.35
CA ILE A 180 4.67 9.21 -14.67
C ILE A 180 3.26 8.66 -14.77
N THR A 181 2.70 8.61 -15.97
CA THR A 181 1.40 7.95 -16.19
C THR A 181 1.56 6.43 -16.20
N ILE A 182 0.47 5.70 -15.91
CA ILE A 182 0.49 4.23 -15.98
C ILE A 182 0.86 3.72 -17.37
N GLN A 183 0.37 4.37 -18.44
CA GLN A 183 0.67 3.99 -19.81
C GLN A 183 2.16 4.14 -20.13
N GLN A 184 2.77 5.26 -19.72
CA GLN A 184 4.20 5.48 -19.92
C GLN A 184 5.05 4.54 -19.07
N PHE A 185 4.63 4.24 -17.84
CA PHE A 185 5.28 3.25 -17.00
C PHE A 185 5.31 1.87 -17.68
N ILE A 186 4.15 1.39 -18.14
CA ILE A 186 4.00 0.12 -18.85
C ILE A 186 4.86 0.09 -20.12
N GLN A 187 4.85 1.17 -20.91
CA GLN A 187 5.65 1.27 -22.13
C GLN A 187 7.15 1.28 -21.84
N SER A 188 7.60 2.04 -20.83
CA SER A 188 9.03 2.17 -20.49
C SER A 188 9.67 0.86 -20.09
N LEU A 189 8.91 -0.05 -19.50
CA LEU A 189 9.35 -1.37 -19.06
C LEU A 189 8.90 -2.50 -20.01
N SER A 190 8.22 -2.17 -21.12
CA SER A 190 7.71 -3.14 -22.09
C SER A 190 6.84 -4.23 -21.45
N ILE A 191 5.97 -3.83 -20.54
CA ILE A 191 5.07 -4.75 -19.81
C ILE A 191 3.91 -5.13 -20.75
N THR A 192 3.81 -6.41 -21.10
CA THR A 192 2.81 -6.91 -22.06
C THR A 192 1.88 -7.97 -21.50
N ASP A 193 2.15 -8.47 -20.28
CA ASP A 193 1.48 -9.60 -19.67
C ASP A 193 0.89 -9.30 -18.28
N CYS A 194 0.67 -8.02 -17.98
CA CYS A 194 0.06 -7.61 -16.73
C CYS A 194 -1.46 -7.84 -16.77
N ASN A 195 -1.95 -8.74 -15.91
CA ASN A 195 -3.37 -9.02 -15.76
C ASN A 195 -3.95 -8.62 -14.40
N PHE A 196 -3.11 -8.07 -13.52
CA PHE A 196 -3.51 -7.65 -12.17
C PHE A 196 -2.81 -6.36 -11.75
N ILE A 197 -3.57 -5.42 -11.18
CA ILE A 197 -3.02 -4.18 -10.62
C ILE A 197 -3.57 -3.99 -9.20
N LYS A 198 -2.67 -3.81 -8.21
CA LYS A 198 -3.03 -3.28 -6.89
C LYS A 198 -2.79 -1.78 -6.86
N ILE A 199 -3.70 -1.02 -6.26
CA ILE A 199 -3.60 0.42 -6.04
C ILE A 199 -3.93 0.72 -4.58
N ASP A 200 -3.00 1.39 -3.90
CA ASP A 200 -3.08 1.78 -2.49
C ASP A 200 -2.15 2.99 -2.30
N ILE A 201 -2.68 4.20 -2.46
CA ILE A 201 -1.90 5.44 -2.63
C ILE A 201 -2.46 6.63 -1.85
N GLU A 202 -3.14 6.33 -0.73
CA GLU A 202 -3.46 7.30 0.30
C GLU A 202 -4.20 8.56 -0.21
N GLY A 203 -5.27 8.33 -1.00
CA GLY A 203 -6.19 9.36 -1.51
C GLY A 203 -5.97 9.78 -2.96
N ALA A 204 -4.85 9.41 -3.61
CA ALA A 204 -4.62 9.71 -5.01
C ALA A 204 -5.40 8.81 -6.00
N GLU A 205 -6.11 7.79 -5.50
CA GLU A 205 -6.95 6.90 -6.31
C GLU A 205 -7.99 7.65 -7.12
N PHE A 206 -8.54 8.74 -6.54
CA PHE A 206 -9.60 9.53 -7.17
C PHE A 206 -9.17 10.30 -8.41
N ASP A 207 -7.90 10.60 -8.55
CA ASP A 207 -7.34 11.25 -9.74
C ASP A 207 -6.66 10.23 -10.67
N LEU A 208 -6.02 9.21 -10.09
CA LEU A 208 -5.35 8.17 -10.87
C LEU A 208 -6.36 7.33 -11.68
N ILE A 209 -7.41 6.80 -11.05
CA ILE A 209 -8.37 5.91 -11.71
C ILE A 209 -9.02 6.55 -12.95
N PRO A 210 -9.56 7.78 -12.90
CA PRO A 210 -10.07 8.44 -14.10
C PRO A 210 -9.02 8.60 -15.21
N SER A 211 -7.76 8.87 -14.86
CA SER A 211 -6.67 9.00 -15.82
C SER A 211 -6.31 7.68 -16.53
N MET A 212 -6.65 6.55 -15.90
CA MET A 212 -6.45 5.20 -16.45
C MET A 212 -7.59 4.72 -17.35
N SER A 213 -8.63 5.52 -17.58
CA SER A 213 -9.89 5.10 -18.23
C SER A 213 -9.66 4.30 -19.52
N ASP A 214 -8.86 4.83 -20.46
CA ASP A 214 -8.57 4.15 -21.73
C ASP A 214 -7.82 2.84 -21.53
N TYR A 215 -6.87 2.80 -20.59
CA TYR A 215 -6.13 1.60 -20.25
C TYR A 215 -7.05 0.53 -19.65
N LEU A 216 -7.85 0.89 -18.65
CA LEU A 216 -8.78 -0.03 -17.98
C LEU A 216 -9.84 -0.57 -18.95
N LYS A 217 -10.36 0.28 -19.84
CA LYS A 217 -11.33 -0.13 -20.88
C LYS A 217 -10.76 -1.14 -21.88
N ASN A 218 -9.50 -0.95 -22.28
CA ASN A 218 -8.87 -1.75 -23.32
C ASN A 218 -8.21 -3.03 -22.81
N GLN A 219 -7.61 -3.00 -21.62
CA GLN A 219 -6.84 -4.11 -21.06
C GLN A 219 -7.57 -4.91 -19.99
N LYS A 220 -8.48 -4.26 -19.25
CA LYS A 220 -9.31 -4.86 -18.19
C LYS A 220 -8.52 -5.77 -17.23
N PRO A 221 -7.37 -5.35 -16.68
CA PRO A 221 -6.71 -6.14 -15.67
C PRO A 221 -7.62 -6.30 -14.45
N THR A 222 -7.54 -7.38 -13.71
CA THR A 222 -8.16 -7.45 -12.39
C THR A 222 -7.57 -6.33 -11.53
N LEU A 223 -8.42 -5.54 -10.88
CA LEU A 223 -8.04 -4.32 -10.19
C LEU A 223 -8.40 -4.42 -8.71
N LEU A 224 -7.40 -4.44 -7.84
CA LEU A 224 -7.56 -4.39 -6.39
C LEU A 224 -7.23 -2.97 -5.92
N ILE A 225 -8.19 -2.29 -5.30
CA ILE A 225 -8.04 -0.90 -4.87
C ILE A 225 -8.36 -0.77 -3.38
N GLU A 226 -7.47 -0.12 -2.66
CA GLU A 226 -7.77 0.49 -1.37
C GLU A 226 -8.12 1.96 -1.59
N ILE A 227 -9.36 2.35 -1.26
CA ILE A 227 -9.89 3.70 -1.49
C ILE A 227 -9.92 4.46 -0.18
N HIS A 228 -9.16 5.54 -0.09
CA HIS A 228 -8.98 6.35 1.10
C HIS A 228 -9.90 7.56 1.09
N LEU A 229 -11.15 7.41 1.57
CA LEU A 229 -12.15 8.48 1.62
C LEU A 229 -11.76 9.61 2.59
N ILE A 230 -10.98 9.27 3.62
CA ILE A 230 -10.54 10.23 4.65
C ILE A 230 -9.62 11.33 4.11
N PHE A 231 -8.91 11.10 3.00
CA PHE A 231 -7.95 12.06 2.46
C PHE A 231 -8.53 13.02 1.41
N VAL A 232 -9.85 12.99 1.19
CA VAL A 232 -10.44 13.81 0.12
C VAL A 232 -11.66 14.58 0.59
N LYS A 233 -11.86 15.78 0.04
CA LYS A 233 -13.07 16.57 0.21
C LYS A 233 -14.20 15.98 -0.66
N ASP A 234 -15.43 15.99 -0.16
CA ASP A 234 -16.60 15.46 -0.85
C ASP A 234 -16.41 13.99 -1.34
N PRO A 235 -16.01 13.05 -0.45
CA PRO A 235 -15.60 11.71 -0.84
C PRO A 235 -16.68 10.96 -1.62
N MET A 236 -17.95 11.15 -1.28
CA MET A 236 -19.07 10.50 -1.97
C MET A 236 -19.19 10.95 -3.43
N LYS A 237 -19.05 12.26 -3.68
CA LYS A 237 -19.08 12.81 -5.04
C LYS A 237 -17.89 12.33 -5.87
N LYS A 238 -16.69 12.34 -5.28
CA LYS A 238 -15.47 11.83 -5.95
C LYS A 238 -15.59 10.34 -6.24
N LEU A 239 -16.12 9.55 -5.31
CA LEU A 239 -16.36 8.12 -5.50
C LEU A 239 -17.34 7.87 -6.66
N GLU A 240 -18.43 8.61 -6.75
CA GLU A 240 -19.39 8.52 -7.87
C GLU A 240 -18.75 8.86 -9.22
N MET A 241 -17.87 9.87 -9.27
CA MET A 241 -17.12 10.23 -10.49
C MET A 241 -16.12 9.13 -10.88
N MET A 242 -15.37 8.60 -9.93
CA MET A 242 -14.42 7.51 -10.16
C MET A 242 -15.13 6.25 -10.68
N PHE A 243 -16.36 6.01 -10.21
CA PHE A 243 -17.19 4.89 -10.67
C PHE A 243 -17.55 4.93 -12.15
N GLN A 244 -17.59 6.11 -12.78
CA GLN A 244 -17.82 6.21 -14.22
C GLN A 244 -16.71 5.51 -15.01
N THR A 245 -15.49 5.51 -14.49
CA THR A 245 -14.36 4.78 -15.07
C THR A 245 -14.40 3.29 -14.74
N LEU A 246 -14.80 2.93 -13.54
CA LEU A 246 -14.82 1.55 -13.06
C LEU A 246 -16.02 0.73 -13.56
N ASP A 247 -17.03 1.38 -14.14
CA ASP A 247 -18.25 0.75 -14.69
C ASP A 247 -17.97 -0.16 -15.93
N VAL A 248 -16.71 -0.23 -16.35
CA VAL A 248 -16.24 -1.14 -17.39
C VAL A 248 -16.12 -2.60 -16.93
N TYR A 249 -16.11 -2.84 -15.61
CA TYR A 249 -15.99 -4.16 -15.03
C TYR A 249 -17.35 -4.80 -14.72
N ASP A 250 -17.47 -6.09 -14.98
CA ASP A 250 -18.71 -6.83 -14.77
C ASP A 250 -19.00 -7.13 -13.30
N HIS A 251 -17.95 -7.20 -12.47
CA HIS A 251 -18.07 -7.62 -11.07
C HIS A 251 -17.27 -6.74 -10.13
N ILE A 252 -17.91 -6.43 -8.99
CA ILE A 252 -17.31 -5.71 -7.86
C ILE A 252 -17.44 -6.58 -6.62
N TYR A 253 -16.38 -6.69 -5.84
CA TYR A 253 -16.36 -7.42 -4.58
C TYR A 253 -15.82 -6.53 -3.45
N ASP A 254 -16.47 -6.60 -2.30
CA ASP A 254 -15.95 -6.12 -1.02
C ASP A 254 -14.89 -7.14 -0.54
N VAL A 255 -13.65 -6.71 -0.48
CA VAL A 255 -12.50 -7.58 -0.16
C VAL A 255 -12.47 -7.96 1.32
N ASP A 256 -12.90 -7.07 2.21
CA ASP A 256 -12.90 -7.33 3.64
C ASP A 256 -13.95 -8.38 4.03
N ARG A 257 -15.10 -8.38 3.32
CA ARG A 257 -16.19 -9.35 3.55
C ARG A 257 -16.15 -10.51 2.58
N LEU A 258 -15.27 -10.49 1.58
CA LEU A 258 -15.18 -11.47 0.49
C LEU A 258 -16.55 -11.70 -0.17
N LYS A 259 -17.23 -10.62 -0.54
CA LYS A 259 -18.60 -10.67 -1.03
C LYS A 259 -18.81 -9.81 -2.26
N LYS A 260 -19.53 -10.36 -3.26
CA LYS A 260 -19.99 -9.60 -4.42
C LYS A 260 -20.94 -8.47 -3.96
N ILE A 261 -20.72 -7.29 -4.47
CA ILE A 261 -21.54 -6.11 -4.23
C ILE A 261 -21.87 -5.43 -5.57
N ASP A 262 -22.84 -4.53 -5.54
CA ASP A 262 -23.11 -3.59 -6.62
C ASP A 262 -22.66 -2.18 -6.24
N LYS A 263 -22.84 -1.24 -7.15
CA LYS A 263 -22.52 0.18 -6.92
C LYS A 263 -23.22 0.74 -5.68
N ASN A 264 -24.50 0.38 -5.46
CA ASN A 264 -25.25 0.87 -4.30
C ASN A 264 -24.69 0.26 -2.99
N GLY A 265 -24.32 -1.02 -3.03
CA GLY A 265 -23.64 -1.69 -1.92
C GLY A 265 -22.35 -0.99 -1.53
N LEU A 266 -21.54 -0.62 -2.52
CA LEU A 266 -20.31 0.12 -2.27
C LEU A 266 -20.57 1.51 -1.70
N LEU A 267 -21.49 2.29 -2.27
CA LEU A 267 -21.84 3.61 -1.74
C LEU A 267 -22.38 3.53 -0.29
N ASN A 268 -23.08 2.43 0.06
CA ASN A 268 -23.51 2.20 1.44
C ASN A 268 -22.34 1.91 2.38
N ILE A 269 -21.36 1.14 1.93
CA ILE A 269 -20.13 0.89 2.71
C ILE A 269 -19.36 2.19 2.91
N ALA A 270 -19.20 2.99 1.87
CA ALA A 270 -18.47 4.26 1.88
C ALA A 270 -19.05 5.30 2.88
N ARG A 271 -20.36 5.26 3.15
CA ARG A 271 -20.99 6.15 4.15
C ARG A 271 -20.58 5.89 5.59
N SER A 272 -20.02 4.74 5.89
CA SER A 272 -19.69 4.30 7.26
C SER A 272 -18.23 3.89 7.45
N HIS A 273 -17.42 3.97 6.40
CA HIS A 273 -16.01 3.57 6.43
C HIS A 273 -15.15 4.67 5.82
N GLU A 274 -14.01 4.92 6.41
CA GLU A 274 -13.02 5.91 5.93
C GLU A 274 -12.12 5.33 4.85
N ILE A 275 -11.95 4.01 4.86
CA ILE A 275 -11.17 3.24 3.90
C ILE A 275 -12.00 2.05 3.43
N ILE A 276 -11.96 1.73 2.15
CA ILE A 276 -12.68 0.61 1.54
C ILE A 276 -11.75 -0.17 0.63
N HIS A 277 -11.78 -1.50 0.76
CA HIS A 277 -11.05 -2.40 -0.12
C HIS A 277 -12.01 -3.04 -1.14
N ILE A 278 -11.78 -2.84 -2.43
CA ILE A 278 -12.59 -3.41 -3.50
C ILE A 278 -11.76 -4.15 -4.53
N LEU A 279 -12.35 -5.20 -5.08
CA LEU A 279 -11.83 -5.91 -6.24
C LEU A 279 -12.81 -5.71 -7.41
N LEU A 280 -12.26 -5.35 -8.57
CA LEU A 280 -13.00 -5.24 -9.83
C LEU A 280 -12.41 -6.22 -10.84
N THR A 281 -13.27 -6.99 -11.50
CA THR A 281 -12.85 -8.03 -12.45
C THR A 281 -14.02 -8.45 -13.35
N ASP A 282 -13.70 -8.97 -14.55
CA ASP A 282 -14.70 -9.62 -15.41
C ASP A 282 -14.85 -11.11 -15.09
N ILE A 283 -14.08 -11.64 -14.13
CA ILE A 283 -14.14 -13.03 -13.72
C ILE A 283 -15.11 -13.15 -12.55
N GLU A 284 -16.15 -13.97 -12.74
CA GLU A 284 -17.09 -14.25 -11.64
C GLU A 284 -16.47 -15.18 -10.59
N ILE A 285 -16.50 -14.76 -9.34
CA ILE A 285 -16.02 -15.53 -8.20
C ILE A 285 -17.21 -16.25 -7.57
N SER A 286 -17.26 -17.55 -7.73
CA SER A 286 -18.30 -18.38 -7.10
C SER A 286 -18.06 -18.57 -5.60
N HIS A 287 -16.78 -18.68 -5.18
CA HIS A 287 -16.36 -18.83 -3.77
C HIS A 287 -14.98 -18.20 -3.57
N PHE A 288 -14.82 -17.50 -2.44
CA PHE A 288 -13.54 -16.99 -1.94
C PHE A 288 -12.83 -18.00 -1.06
#